data_978fb59fa5ee6317d6e3356374cb820f
#
_entry.id   978fb59fa5ee6317d6e3356374cb820f
#
_cell.length_a   1.000
_cell.length_b   1.000
_cell.length_c   1.000
_cell.angle_alpha   90.00
_cell.angle_beta   90.00
_cell.angle_gamma   90.00
#
_symmetry.space_group_name_H-M   'P 1'
#
loop_
_entity.id
_entity.type
_entity.pdbx_description
1 polymer ?
#
loop_
_entity_poly.entity_id
_entity_poly.type
_entity_poly.pdbx_seq_one_letter_code
_entity_poly.pdbx_strand_id
1 'polypeptide(L)'
;MSDLVTELHIVGDDNNIFDTDMEYIIPLYQRAYAWEDKQLVQLIEDINDVADDASYYIGALIVSRQGNKFEVVDGQQRLTSLYLLLNCLGYEVQNTLTFACRDKSNYTLQNIQELIQMNLSKLDMDRIESGIQSGIKILMQEMQREGFDKDEFCEKLSHVVVYRIEVPENTDLNRYFEIMNTRGEQLEQHDILKATLMSYLKDEKDKAIFAKIWDACSDMTSYIQMHFISKGNEVREAIFGGYWNDMPPKSWTNYKKEIKENSLNGVGHTIEEIINVDFQVDTDDGYLDDDIRVRFESVIEFPYFLIHTLKVYIAIKGISHENAGSKIIDELLDDKKLIESFNRVTTYGVNDKGRIADNKENFSREFIICLLRTRFLFDKYIVKREYANENADREWSLKSLYVSGQQSKKKPYYRNTLFTRKGEHNKEKRSNDRNKRNIMLQSALRVSYTSPKVMHWITQLLIWLSKDNYSNALSNDLSEFSDAIEEIAKNAVREQFFDVCEDGV
;
A
#
# COMPACT_ATOMS: atom_id res chain seq x y z
N MET A 1 34.11 -2.93 21.92
CA MET A 1 33.55 -2.46 20.63
C MET A 1 32.74 -3.66 20.17
N SER A 2 31.44 -3.54 20.12
CA SER A 2 30.61 -4.57 19.48
C SER A 2 31.00 -4.60 18.00
N ASP A 3 31.24 -5.79 17.47
CA ASP A 3 31.53 -5.95 16.06
C ASP A 3 30.29 -5.47 15.27
N LEU A 4 30.49 -4.46 14.42
CA LEU A 4 29.42 -3.89 13.58
C LEU A 4 28.84 -4.90 12.56
N VAL A 5 29.55 -6.00 12.35
CA VAL A 5 29.16 -7.09 11.44
C VAL A 5 29.22 -8.40 12.22
N THR A 6 28.09 -9.11 12.25
CA THR A 6 27.97 -10.41 12.91
C THR A 6 27.48 -11.44 11.88
N GLU A 7 28.17 -12.55 11.77
CA GLU A 7 27.70 -13.71 11.01
C GLU A 7 26.69 -14.49 11.84
N LEU A 8 25.52 -14.73 11.27
CA LEU A 8 24.41 -15.43 11.90
C LEU A 8 24.06 -16.66 11.07
N HIS A 9 23.84 -17.79 11.72
CA HIS A 9 23.32 -19.00 11.11
C HIS A 9 21.78 -18.97 11.09
N ILE A 10 21.21 -19.61 10.10
CA ILE A 10 19.74 -19.72 10.01
C ILE A 10 19.26 -20.78 10.99
N VAL A 11 20.00 -21.87 11.13
CA VAL A 11 19.76 -22.98 12.06
C VAL A 11 21.09 -23.35 12.71
N GLY A 12 21.09 -23.68 14.00
CA GLY A 12 22.28 -24.09 14.74
C GLY A 12 22.23 -23.66 16.20
N ASP A 13 23.21 -24.10 16.98
CA ASP A 13 23.26 -23.82 18.42
C ASP A 13 23.97 -22.48 18.73
N ASP A 14 24.83 -22.01 17.83
CA ASP A 14 25.62 -20.79 18.01
C ASP A 14 25.18 -19.71 17.01
N ASN A 15 25.02 -18.47 17.49
CA ASN A 15 24.72 -17.30 16.66
C ASN A 15 23.51 -17.46 15.71
N ASN A 16 22.41 -17.99 16.22
CA ASN A 16 21.20 -18.14 15.41
C ASN A 16 20.53 -16.77 15.16
N ILE A 17 20.05 -16.56 13.93
CA ILE A 17 19.37 -15.31 13.57
C ILE A 17 18.11 -15.03 14.41
N PHE A 18 17.40 -16.09 14.82
CA PHE A 18 16.19 -16.01 15.65
C PHE A 18 16.44 -16.54 17.07
N ASP A 19 17.61 -16.21 17.64
CA ASP A 19 17.88 -16.49 19.04
C ASP A 19 16.86 -15.76 19.96
N THR A 20 16.51 -16.41 21.08
CA THR A 20 15.48 -15.93 22.02
C THR A 20 15.75 -14.57 22.61
N ASP A 21 17.00 -14.14 22.65
CA ASP A 21 17.41 -12.84 23.20
C ASP A 21 17.36 -11.69 22.18
N MET A 22 16.97 -11.97 20.93
CA MET A 22 16.93 -11.00 19.85
C MET A 22 15.51 -10.76 19.37
N GLU A 23 15.06 -9.51 19.37
CA GLU A 23 13.77 -9.09 18.81
C GLU A 23 14.02 -8.18 17.61
N TYR A 24 13.47 -8.56 16.44
CA TYR A 24 13.50 -7.75 15.24
C TYR A 24 12.18 -7.00 15.06
N ILE A 25 12.27 -5.70 14.80
CA ILE A 25 11.14 -4.83 14.55
C ILE A 25 11.20 -4.34 13.11
N ILE A 26 10.18 -4.64 12.32
CA ILE A 26 10.01 -4.05 11.00
C ILE A 26 9.34 -2.69 11.18
N PRO A 27 10.03 -1.57 10.86
CA PRO A 27 9.52 -0.24 11.12
C PRO A 27 8.38 0.17 10.20
N LEU A 28 7.68 1.24 10.56
CA LEU A 28 6.52 1.77 9.87
C LEU A 28 6.76 2.13 8.41
N TYR A 29 7.95 2.61 8.08
CA TYR A 29 8.28 3.04 6.73
C TYR A 29 8.52 1.87 5.77
N GLN A 30 8.80 0.67 6.28
CA GLN A 30 8.92 -0.53 5.46
C GLN A 30 7.55 -0.97 4.91
N ARG A 31 7.52 -1.56 3.73
CA ARG A 31 6.29 -2.13 3.15
C ARG A 31 5.81 -3.38 3.90
N ALA A 32 4.58 -3.81 3.64
CA ALA A 32 4.11 -5.13 4.07
C ALA A 32 4.92 -6.24 3.43
N TYR A 33 4.78 -7.47 3.96
CA TYR A 33 5.38 -8.64 3.32
C TYR A 33 4.78 -8.84 1.92
N ALA A 34 5.65 -8.98 0.91
CA ALA A 34 5.25 -8.94 -0.49
C ALA A 34 6.00 -9.95 -1.38
N TRP A 35 6.77 -10.89 -0.81
CA TRP A 35 7.35 -11.97 -1.61
C TRP A 35 6.24 -12.91 -2.07
N GLU A 36 6.32 -13.26 -3.35
CA GLU A 36 5.39 -14.11 -4.05
C GLU A 36 6.07 -15.43 -4.43
N ASP A 37 5.37 -16.27 -5.18
CA ASP A 37 5.80 -17.58 -5.63
C ASP A 37 7.24 -17.61 -6.17
N LYS A 38 7.55 -16.70 -7.10
CA LYS A 38 8.86 -16.64 -7.75
C LYS A 38 10.02 -16.48 -6.77
N GLN A 39 9.90 -15.60 -5.79
CA GLN A 39 10.98 -15.33 -4.83
C GLN A 39 11.12 -16.45 -3.80
N LEU A 40 9.99 -17.03 -3.37
CA LEU A 40 10.01 -18.10 -2.38
C LEU A 40 10.49 -19.43 -2.97
N VAL A 41 10.08 -19.76 -4.18
CA VAL A 41 10.58 -20.93 -4.90
C VAL A 41 12.09 -20.80 -5.14
N GLN A 42 12.55 -19.63 -5.60
CA GLN A 42 13.98 -19.37 -5.79
C GLN A 42 14.77 -19.52 -4.47
N LEU A 43 14.22 -19.03 -3.34
CA LEU A 43 14.86 -19.20 -2.04
C LEU A 43 15.06 -20.69 -1.69
N ILE A 44 14.05 -21.52 -1.92
CA ILE A 44 14.13 -22.97 -1.65
C ILE A 44 15.11 -23.64 -2.61
N GLU A 45 15.08 -23.29 -3.89
CA GLU A 45 16.01 -23.82 -4.90
C GLU A 45 17.46 -23.43 -4.56
N ASP A 46 17.72 -22.17 -4.23
CA ASP A 46 19.04 -21.69 -3.85
C ASP A 46 19.61 -22.45 -2.63
N ILE A 47 18.77 -22.75 -1.64
CA ILE A 47 19.18 -23.55 -0.47
C ILE A 47 19.42 -25.00 -0.86
N ASN A 48 18.57 -25.60 -1.69
CA ASN A 48 18.74 -26.98 -2.16
C ASN A 48 20.01 -27.16 -3.00
N ASP A 49 20.44 -26.14 -3.71
CA ASP A 49 21.63 -26.17 -4.54
C ASP A 49 22.94 -25.96 -3.75
N VAL A 50 22.87 -25.74 -2.43
CA VAL A 50 24.05 -25.59 -1.57
C VAL A 50 24.83 -26.91 -1.56
N ALA A 51 26.13 -26.84 -1.85
CA ALA A 51 27.02 -27.97 -1.76
C ALA A 51 27.32 -28.33 -0.30
N ASP A 52 27.46 -29.62 0.01
CA ASP A 52 27.59 -30.14 1.37
C ASP A 52 28.77 -29.54 2.17
N ASP A 53 29.82 -29.10 1.48
CA ASP A 53 31.03 -28.51 2.08
C ASP A 53 31.10 -26.98 2.01
N ALA A 54 30.04 -26.29 1.55
CA ALA A 54 30.07 -24.84 1.29
C ALA A 54 29.09 -24.09 2.17
N SER A 55 29.54 -22.98 2.78
CA SER A 55 28.64 -22.02 3.40
C SER A 55 27.96 -21.17 2.31
N TYR A 56 26.65 -21.03 2.37
CA TYR A 56 25.87 -20.21 1.46
C TYR A 56 25.48 -18.89 2.12
N TYR A 57 25.93 -17.79 1.53
CA TYR A 57 25.61 -16.47 1.99
C TYR A 57 24.32 -15.94 1.33
N ILE A 58 23.26 -15.82 2.14
CA ILE A 58 21.94 -15.42 1.65
C ILE A 58 21.76 -13.88 1.55
N GLY A 59 22.74 -13.12 2.02
CA GLY A 59 22.75 -11.65 1.96
C GLY A 59 22.90 -10.98 3.33
N ALA A 60 22.92 -9.64 3.33
CA ALA A 60 23.02 -8.86 4.54
C ALA A 60 21.65 -8.49 5.12
N LEU A 61 21.57 -8.45 6.45
CA LEU A 61 20.50 -7.86 7.22
C LEU A 61 21.04 -6.59 7.90
N ILE A 62 20.53 -5.44 7.52
CA ILE A 62 20.97 -4.16 8.09
C ILE A 62 20.01 -3.75 9.18
N VAL A 63 20.53 -3.48 10.37
CA VAL A 63 19.72 -3.19 11.54
C VAL A 63 20.25 -1.97 12.31
N SER A 64 19.35 -1.29 12.98
CA SER A 64 19.68 -0.28 13.99
C SER A 64 19.37 -0.83 15.37
N ARG A 65 20.36 -0.86 16.26
CA ARG A 65 20.18 -1.41 17.61
C ARG A 65 19.46 -0.43 18.53
N GLN A 66 18.44 -0.89 19.21
CA GLN A 66 17.69 -0.16 20.24
C GLN A 66 17.58 -1.03 21.51
N GLY A 67 18.61 -1.02 22.35
CA GLY A 67 18.71 -1.92 23.49
C GLY A 67 18.83 -3.38 23.08
N ASN A 68 17.85 -4.22 23.43
CA ASN A 68 17.79 -5.64 23.02
C ASN A 68 17.01 -5.85 21.73
N LYS A 69 16.53 -4.78 21.08
CA LYS A 69 15.74 -4.85 19.86
C LYS A 69 16.54 -4.34 18.67
N PHE A 70 16.28 -4.91 17.53
CA PHE A 70 16.88 -4.53 16.26
C PHE A 70 15.81 -4.02 15.30
N GLU A 71 15.83 -2.72 15.03
CA GLU A 71 15.00 -2.15 13.97
C GLU A 71 15.61 -2.49 12.61
N VAL A 72 14.85 -3.17 11.77
CA VAL A 72 15.32 -3.66 10.46
C VAL A 72 15.31 -2.51 9.45
N VAL A 73 16.49 -2.12 8.98
CA VAL A 73 16.69 -1.06 7.99
C VAL A 73 16.62 -1.64 6.57
N ASP A 74 17.24 -2.80 6.34
CA ASP A 74 17.18 -3.52 5.06
C ASP A 74 17.19 -5.03 5.28
N GLY A 75 16.63 -5.79 4.32
CA GLY A 75 16.51 -7.25 4.37
C GLY A 75 15.21 -7.76 5.00
N GLN A 76 14.20 -6.91 5.24
CA GLN A 76 12.96 -7.28 5.93
C GLN A 76 12.17 -8.39 5.21
N GLN A 77 12.11 -8.41 3.89
CA GLN A 77 11.39 -9.45 3.12
C GLN A 77 12.05 -10.81 3.33
N ARG A 78 13.38 -10.86 3.22
CA ARG A 78 14.19 -12.07 3.44
C ARG A 78 14.06 -12.56 4.86
N LEU A 79 14.21 -11.68 5.84
CA LEU A 79 14.06 -12.02 7.26
C LEU A 79 12.68 -12.63 7.55
N THR A 80 11.62 -12.01 7.02
CA THR A 80 10.26 -12.53 7.16
C THR A 80 10.12 -13.90 6.48
N SER A 81 10.64 -14.08 5.27
CA SER A 81 10.58 -15.37 4.56
C SER A 81 11.32 -16.48 5.30
N LEU A 82 12.49 -16.19 5.88
CA LEU A 82 13.23 -17.14 6.72
C LEU A 82 12.44 -17.50 7.97
N TYR A 83 11.79 -16.53 8.60
CA TYR A 83 10.93 -16.77 9.76
C TYR A 83 9.75 -17.70 9.40
N LEU A 84 9.10 -17.46 8.26
CA LEU A 84 8.00 -18.32 7.78
C LEU A 84 8.51 -19.73 7.44
N LEU A 85 9.65 -19.83 6.76
CA LEU A 85 10.28 -21.10 6.35
C LEU A 85 10.58 -21.97 7.56
N LEU A 86 11.23 -21.41 8.60
CA LEU A 86 11.57 -22.15 9.82
C LEU A 86 10.32 -22.64 10.55
N ASN A 87 9.29 -21.82 10.65
CA ASN A 87 8.01 -22.25 11.22
C ASN A 87 7.36 -23.39 10.42
N CYS A 88 7.40 -23.36 9.08
CA CYS A 88 6.90 -24.42 8.22
C CYS A 88 7.70 -25.71 8.35
N LEU A 89 9.00 -25.62 8.59
CA LEU A 89 9.87 -26.77 8.87
C LEU A 89 9.68 -27.36 10.28
N GLY A 90 8.98 -26.64 11.16
CA GLY A 90 8.68 -27.08 12.53
C GLY A 90 9.75 -26.68 13.55
N TYR A 91 10.63 -25.74 13.22
CA TYR A 91 11.50 -25.11 14.21
C TYR A 91 10.70 -24.22 15.15
N GLU A 92 10.97 -24.28 16.45
CA GLU A 92 10.39 -23.36 17.43
C GLU A 92 11.08 -22.00 17.34
N VAL A 93 10.65 -21.18 16.39
CA VAL A 93 11.05 -19.79 16.28
C VAL A 93 10.10 -18.97 17.15
N GLN A 94 10.55 -18.52 18.31
CA GLN A 94 9.74 -17.74 19.23
C GLN A 94 9.52 -16.33 18.68
N ASN A 95 8.63 -15.53 19.31
CA ASN A 95 8.13 -14.21 18.92
C ASN A 95 9.24 -13.15 18.71
N THR A 96 10.21 -13.46 17.88
CA THR A 96 11.40 -12.62 17.64
C THR A 96 11.21 -11.63 16.50
N LEU A 97 10.08 -11.68 15.78
CA LEU A 97 9.79 -10.79 14.65
C LEU A 97 8.44 -10.09 14.86
N THR A 98 8.46 -8.76 14.81
CA THR A 98 7.28 -7.92 14.94
C THR A 98 7.26 -6.82 13.89
N PHE A 99 6.05 -6.38 13.50
CA PHE A 99 5.85 -5.26 12.59
C PHE A 99 5.29 -4.07 13.38
N ALA A 100 5.96 -2.93 13.34
CA ALA A 100 5.45 -1.73 13.95
C ALA A 100 4.12 -1.30 13.30
N CYS A 101 3.07 -1.12 14.10
CA CYS A 101 1.74 -0.64 13.67
C CYS A 101 1.04 -1.47 12.58
N ARG A 102 1.36 -2.78 12.45
CA ARG A 102 0.69 -3.69 11.51
C ARG A 102 0.02 -4.84 12.28
N ASP A 103 -1.17 -4.57 12.81
CA ASP A 103 -1.91 -5.54 13.64
C ASP A 103 -2.19 -6.85 12.91
N LYS A 104 -2.51 -6.80 11.61
CA LYS A 104 -2.76 -8.01 10.82
C LYS A 104 -1.51 -8.87 10.66
N SER A 105 -0.38 -8.26 10.34
CA SER A 105 0.89 -8.98 10.21
C SER A 105 1.29 -9.62 11.54
N ASN A 106 1.22 -8.86 12.63
CA ASN A 106 1.53 -9.38 13.96
C ASN A 106 0.58 -10.51 14.40
N TYR A 107 -0.73 -10.32 14.18
CA TYR A 107 -1.71 -11.36 14.46
C TYR A 107 -1.43 -12.63 13.67
N THR A 108 -1.08 -12.50 12.39
CA THR A 108 -0.76 -13.64 11.51
C THR A 108 0.49 -14.37 11.99
N LEU A 109 1.55 -13.65 12.36
CA LEU A 109 2.78 -14.26 12.89
C LEU A 109 2.55 -14.95 14.25
N GLN A 110 1.75 -14.35 15.15
CA GLN A 110 1.40 -14.95 16.45
C GLN A 110 0.60 -16.24 16.30
N ASN A 111 -0.17 -16.38 15.23
CA ASN A 111 -1.01 -17.54 14.97
C ASN A 111 -0.48 -18.42 13.82
N ILE A 112 0.80 -18.31 13.51
CA ILE A 112 1.41 -18.99 12.35
C ILE A 112 1.25 -20.53 12.41
N GLN A 113 1.34 -21.12 13.59
CA GLN A 113 1.19 -22.57 13.78
C GLN A 113 -0.24 -23.05 13.46
N GLU A 114 -1.26 -22.25 13.82
CA GLU A 114 -2.64 -22.58 13.49
C GLU A 114 -2.90 -22.49 11.98
N LEU A 115 -2.23 -21.56 11.27
CA LEU A 115 -2.28 -21.46 9.82
C LEU A 115 -1.59 -22.66 9.15
N ILE A 116 -0.41 -23.05 9.61
CA ILE A 116 0.34 -24.20 9.09
C ILE A 116 -0.46 -25.51 9.30
N GLN A 117 -1.09 -25.67 10.48
CA GLN A 117 -1.91 -26.85 10.80
C GLN A 117 -3.31 -26.80 10.18
N MET A 118 -3.65 -25.76 9.41
CA MET A 118 -4.97 -25.56 8.81
C MET A 118 -6.14 -25.52 9.83
N ASN A 119 -5.87 -25.12 11.07
CA ASN A 119 -6.86 -24.98 12.13
C ASN A 119 -7.65 -23.66 12.00
N LEU A 120 -8.22 -23.41 10.81
CA LEU A 120 -8.83 -22.12 10.45
C LEU A 120 -10.00 -21.72 11.36
N SER A 121 -10.66 -22.69 12.02
CA SER A 121 -11.76 -22.42 12.94
C SER A 121 -11.38 -21.66 14.21
N LYS A 122 -10.08 -21.61 14.52
CA LYS A 122 -9.53 -20.87 15.67
C LYS A 122 -9.06 -19.47 15.32
N LEU A 123 -9.07 -19.11 14.02
CA LEU A 123 -8.48 -17.88 13.50
C LEU A 123 -9.55 -16.88 13.11
N ASP A 124 -9.29 -15.62 13.42
CA ASP A 124 -10.03 -14.50 12.86
C ASP A 124 -9.46 -14.20 11.46
N MET A 125 -10.11 -14.73 10.43
CA MET A 125 -9.64 -14.62 9.04
C MET A 125 -9.57 -13.17 8.54
N ASP A 126 -10.35 -12.25 9.11
CA ASP A 126 -10.33 -10.83 8.76
C ASP A 126 -9.08 -10.12 9.28
N ARG A 127 -8.43 -10.71 10.28
CA ARG A 127 -7.17 -10.23 10.85
C ARG A 127 -5.93 -10.89 10.24
N ILE A 128 -6.11 -11.86 9.36
CA ILE A 128 -4.99 -12.50 8.67
C ILE A 128 -4.45 -11.55 7.58
N GLU A 129 -3.14 -11.41 7.55
CA GLU A 129 -2.43 -10.67 6.51
C GLU A 129 -2.23 -11.59 5.30
N SER A 130 -2.74 -11.15 4.14
CA SER A 130 -2.85 -12.00 2.94
C SER A 130 -1.49 -12.40 2.35
N GLY A 131 -0.50 -11.51 2.39
CA GLY A 131 0.84 -11.77 1.86
C GLY A 131 1.55 -12.84 2.68
N ILE A 132 1.52 -12.74 4.03
CA ILE A 132 2.10 -13.75 4.92
C ILE A 132 1.38 -15.09 4.75
N GLN A 133 0.04 -15.09 4.70
CA GLN A 133 -0.73 -16.30 4.47
C GLN A 133 -0.38 -16.97 3.13
N SER A 134 -0.25 -16.17 2.06
CA SER A 134 0.17 -16.67 0.75
C SER A 134 1.59 -17.26 0.81
N GLY A 135 2.52 -16.57 1.47
CA GLY A 135 3.88 -17.06 1.67
C GLY A 135 3.93 -18.41 2.37
N ILE A 136 3.18 -18.58 3.48
CA ILE A 136 3.07 -19.88 4.19
C ILE A 136 2.54 -20.96 3.24
N LYS A 137 1.48 -20.65 2.47
CA LYS A 137 0.89 -21.62 1.54
C LYS A 137 1.87 -22.05 0.47
N ILE A 138 2.62 -21.14 -0.13
CA ILE A 138 3.62 -21.43 -1.15
C ILE A 138 4.73 -22.31 -0.57
N LEU A 139 5.29 -21.93 0.59
CA LEU A 139 6.33 -22.71 1.26
C LEU A 139 5.86 -24.14 1.57
N MET A 140 4.66 -24.31 2.07
CA MET A 140 4.09 -25.63 2.34
C MET A 140 3.87 -26.44 1.07
N GLN A 141 3.47 -25.83 -0.04
CA GLN A 141 3.30 -26.50 -1.32
C GLN A 141 4.63 -26.98 -1.87
N GLU A 142 5.68 -26.17 -1.81
CA GLU A 142 7.01 -26.57 -2.27
C GLU A 142 7.60 -27.69 -1.41
N MET A 143 7.38 -27.69 -0.10
CA MET A 143 7.80 -28.77 0.80
C MET A 143 7.03 -30.09 0.59
N GLN A 144 5.87 -30.04 -0.06
CA GLN A 144 5.08 -31.23 -0.43
C GLN A 144 5.35 -31.70 -1.86
N ARG A 145 6.19 -30.99 -2.60
CA ARG A 145 6.52 -31.34 -3.99
C ARG A 145 7.23 -32.68 -4.07
N GLU A 146 6.93 -33.44 -5.11
CA GLU A 146 7.59 -34.71 -5.36
C GLU A 146 9.11 -34.53 -5.52
N GLY A 147 9.88 -35.22 -4.68
CA GLY A 147 11.36 -35.14 -4.67
C GLY A 147 11.92 -34.15 -3.63
N PHE A 148 11.11 -33.46 -2.84
CA PHE A 148 11.62 -32.68 -1.73
C PHE A 148 11.96 -33.56 -0.54
N ASP A 149 13.25 -33.60 -0.15
CA ASP A 149 13.72 -34.27 1.05
C ASP A 149 13.93 -33.27 2.18
N LYS A 150 13.08 -33.34 3.21
CA LYS A 150 13.11 -32.40 4.33
C LYS A 150 14.41 -32.52 5.15
N ASP A 151 14.91 -33.71 5.36
CA ASP A 151 16.08 -33.91 6.22
C ASP A 151 17.34 -33.41 5.50
N GLU A 152 17.50 -33.69 4.21
CA GLU A 152 18.55 -33.12 3.37
C GLU A 152 18.46 -31.58 3.30
N PHE A 153 17.27 -31.04 3.13
CA PHE A 153 17.05 -29.58 3.11
C PHE A 153 17.44 -28.92 4.44
N CYS A 154 17.09 -29.51 5.58
CA CYS A 154 17.47 -29.00 6.90
C CYS A 154 19.00 -29.08 7.11
N GLU A 155 19.66 -30.09 6.61
CA GLU A 155 21.13 -30.18 6.63
C GLU A 155 21.76 -29.04 5.82
N LYS A 156 21.32 -28.82 4.59
CA LYS A 156 21.77 -27.70 3.75
C LYS A 156 21.47 -26.34 4.36
N LEU A 157 20.31 -26.18 5.01
CA LEU A 157 19.92 -24.95 5.70
C LEU A 157 20.87 -24.60 6.85
N SER A 158 21.53 -25.58 7.49
CA SER A 158 22.54 -25.33 8.53
C SER A 158 23.81 -24.68 8.00
N HIS A 159 24.07 -24.78 6.69
CA HIS A 159 25.18 -24.12 6.01
C HIS A 159 24.84 -22.71 5.49
N VAL A 160 23.59 -22.28 5.67
CA VAL A 160 23.14 -20.94 5.24
C VAL A 160 23.44 -19.91 6.30
N VAL A 161 24.11 -18.81 5.89
CA VAL A 161 24.49 -17.72 6.77
C VAL A 161 23.99 -16.39 6.26
N VAL A 162 23.71 -15.47 7.19
CA VAL A 162 23.37 -14.07 6.95
C VAL A 162 24.30 -13.18 7.73
N TYR A 163 24.76 -12.09 7.14
CA TYR A 163 25.52 -11.08 7.88
C TYR A 163 24.59 -9.99 8.42
N ARG A 164 24.49 -9.88 9.76
CA ARG A 164 23.84 -8.75 10.39
C ARG A 164 24.83 -7.59 10.52
N ILE A 165 24.47 -6.47 9.93
CA ILE A 165 25.25 -5.23 9.95
C ILE A 165 24.51 -4.23 10.84
N GLU A 166 25.12 -3.88 11.98
CA GLU A 166 24.58 -2.87 12.88
C GLU A 166 25.01 -1.47 12.43
N VAL A 167 24.01 -0.62 12.16
CA VAL A 167 24.28 0.77 11.79
C VAL A 167 24.73 1.55 13.04
N PRO A 168 25.82 2.34 12.96
CA PRO A 168 26.32 3.11 14.10
C PRO A 168 25.25 4.04 14.69
N GLU A 169 25.27 4.21 16.03
CA GLU A 169 24.41 5.16 16.71
C GLU A 169 24.58 6.58 16.11
N ASN A 170 23.47 7.30 15.97
CA ASN A 170 23.40 8.62 15.34
C ASN A 170 23.61 8.66 13.81
N THR A 171 23.52 7.52 13.11
CA THR A 171 23.50 7.51 11.66
C THR A 171 22.13 8.02 11.17
N ASP A 172 22.14 8.89 10.16
CA ASP A 172 20.93 9.23 9.42
C ASP A 172 20.48 8.00 8.63
N LEU A 173 19.54 7.25 9.21
CA LEU A 173 19.04 6.00 8.64
C LEU A 173 18.46 6.20 7.25
N ASN A 174 17.83 7.35 6.97
CA ASN A 174 17.28 7.65 5.65
C ASN A 174 18.36 7.76 4.59
N ARG A 175 19.45 8.48 4.92
CA ARG A 175 20.61 8.63 4.02
C ARG A 175 21.38 7.32 3.86
N TYR A 176 21.50 6.54 4.91
CA TYR A 176 22.13 5.22 4.85
C TYR A 176 21.34 4.27 3.96
N PHE A 177 20.03 4.32 4.07
CA PHE A 177 19.06 3.59 3.28
C PHE A 177 19.17 3.93 1.78
N GLU A 178 19.29 5.21 1.42
CA GLU A 178 19.53 5.65 0.03
C GLU A 178 20.83 5.08 -0.55
N ILE A 179 21.91 5.07 0.24
CA ILE A 179 23.24 4.64 -0.21
C ILE A 179 23.29 3.13 -0.44
N MET A 180 22.70 2.35 0.44
CA MET A 180 22.73 0.88 0.36
C MET A 180 21.85 0.33 -0.75
N ASN A 181 20.73 0.99 -1.03
CA ASN A 181 19.83 0.61 -2.13
C ASN A 181 20.41 0.76 -3.53
N THR A 182 21.51 1.48 -3.68
CA THR A 182 22.18 1.58 -4.99
C THR A 182 22.95 0.32 -5.40
N ARG A 183 23.06 -0.70 -4.53
CA ARG A 183 23.90 -1.89 -4.73
C ARG A 183 23.19 -3.25 -4.70
N GLY A 184 21.91 -3.32 -4.35
CA GLY A 184 21.11 -4.55 -4.28
C GLY A 184 19.72 -4.38 -4.89
N GLU A 185 18.81 -5.33 -4.78
CA GLU A 185 17.42 -5.16 -5.21
C GLU A 185 16.88 -3.86 -4.61
N GLN A 186 16.68 -2.86 -5.48
CA GLN A 186 16.32 -1.50 -5.09
C GLN A 186 15.01 -1.53 -4.32
N LEU A 187 14.99 -0.97 -3.10
CA LEU A 187 13.74 -0.49 -2.52
C LEU A 187 13.03 0.36 -3.55
N GLU A 188 11.76 0.13 -3.68
CA GLU A 188 10.97 0.91 -4.61
C GLU A 188 10.99 2.39 -4.19
N GLN A 189 11.10 3.29 -5.17
CA GLN A 189 11.22 4.73 -4.89
C GLN A 189 10.10 5.26 -3.99
N HIS A 190 8.94 4.62 -4.01
CA HIS A 190 7.82 5.03 -3.16
C HIS A 190 8.02 4.68 -1.68
N ASP A 191 8.81 3.65 -1.33
CA ASP A 191 9.16 3.32 0.05
C ASP A 191 10.15 4.36 0.62
N ILE A 192 11.14 4.75 -0.20
CA ILE A 192 12.08 5.83 0.15
C ILE A 192 11.32 7.15 0.35
N LEU A 193 10.39 7.44 -0.55
CA LEU A 193 9.56 8.63 -0.45
C LEU A 193 8.70 8.63 0.82
N LYS A 194 8.09 7.48 1.16
CA LYS A 194 7.33 7.30 2.41
C LYS A 194 8.18 7.66 3.62
N ALA A 195 9.37 7.07 3.73
CA ALA A 195 10.31 7.33 4.81
C ALA A 195 10.70 8.82 4.89
N THR A 196 11.00 9.44 3.73
CA THR A 196 11.36 10.86 3.64
C THR A 196 10.23 11.77 4.13
N LEU A 197 9.01 11.55 3.67
CA LEU A 197 7.85 12.37 4.08
C LEU A 197 7.50 12.17 5.56
N MET A 198 7.64 10.95 6.08
CA MET A 198 7.45 10.65 7.50
C MET A 198 8.50 11.30 8.37
N SER A 199 9.75 11.42 7.91
CA SER A 199 10.83 12.08 8.65
C SER A 199 10.57 13.57 8.93
N TYR A 200 9.74 14.21 8.11
CA TYR A 200 9.33 15.60 8.33
C TYR A 200 8.31 15.77 9.46
N LEU A 201 7.63 14.69 9.88
CA LEU A 201 6.66 14.68 10.96
C LEU A 201 7.36 14.50 12.31
N LYS A 202 7.02 15.33 13.29
CA LYS A 202 7.64 15.29 14.63
C LYS A 202 6.86 14.42 15.61
N ASP A 203 5.55 14.33 15.43
CA ASP A 203 4.64 13.63 16.34
C ASP A 203 4.46 12.17 15.87
N GLU A 204 4.72 11.20 16.75
CA GLU A 204 4.57 9.77 16.44
C GLU A 204 3.13 9.40 16.05
N LYS A 205 2.13 10.07 16.62
CA LYS A 205 0.73 9.88 16.20
C LYS A 205 0.51 10.33 14.75
N ASP A 206 1.14 11.44 14.34
CA ASP A 206 1.08 11.91 12.97
C ASP A 206 1.75 10.93 12.01
N LYS A 207 2.88 10.35 12.40
CA LYS A 207 3.57 9.31 11.64
C LYS A 207 2.70 8.06 11.49
N ALA A 208 2.05 7.60 12.57
CA ALA A 208 1.17 6.43 12.54
C ALA A 208 -0.05 6.65 11.62
N ILE A 209 -0.68 7.81 11.69
CA ILE A 209 -1.80 8.19 10.80
C ILE A 209 -1.31 8.23 9.33
N PHE A 210 -0.17 8.87 9.10
CA PHE A 210 0.44 8.96 7.76
C PHE A 210 0.70 7.57 7.18
N ALA A 211 1.38 6.71 7.93
CA ALA A 211 1.69 5.34 7.50
C ALA A 211 0.43 4.54 7.17
N LYS A 212 -0.59 4.60 8.03
CA LYS A 212 -1.87 3.89 7.81
C LYS A 212 -2.57 4.34 6.53
N ILE A 213 -2.61 5.65 6.26
CA ILE A 213 -3.20 6.19 5.03
C ILE A 213 -2.35 5.79 3.81
N TRP A 214 -1.03 5.89 3.92
CA TRP A 214 -0.13 5.52 2.84
C TRP A 214 -0.27 4.06 2.44
N ASP A 215 -0.23 3.15 3.42
CA ASP A 215 -0.37 1.71 3.18
C ASP A 215 -1.72 1.35 2.58
N ALA A 216 -2.80 1.98 3.07
CA ALA A 216 -4.11 1.82 2.48
C ALA A 216 -4.18 2.31 1.01
N CYS A 217 -3.48 3.41 0.69
CA CYS A 217 -3.44 3.94 -0.67
C CYS A 217 -2.54 3.12 -1.61
N SER A 218 -1.54 2.42 -1.09
CA SER A 218 -0.58 1.66 -1.90
C SER A 218 -1.19 0.38 -2.48
N ASP A 219 -2.18 -0.21 -1.82
CA ASP A 219 -2.92 -1.34 -2.39
C ASP A 219 -3.89 -0.87 -3.48
N MET A 220 -3.45 -0.99 -4.73
CA MET A 220 -4.24 -0.60 -5.90
C MET A 220 -5.27 -1.67 -6.32
N THR A 221 -5.33 -2.81 -5.65
CA THR A 221 -6.20 -3.93 -5.98
C THR A 221 -7.58 -3.87 -5.32
N SER A 222 -7.74 -3.05 -4.28
CA SER A 222 -9.01 -2.86 -3.57
C SER A 222 -9.35 -1.38 -3.42
N TYR A 223 -10.62 -1.08 -3.10
CA TYR A 223 -11.05 0.30 -2.89
C TYR A 223 -10.55 0.81 -1.54
N ILE A 224 -10.05 2.06 -1.53
CA ILE A 224 -9.44 2.68 -0.34
C ILE A 224 -10.30 2.58 0.93
N GLN A 225 -11.62 2.68 0.81
CA GLN A 225 -12.53 2.61 1.95
C GLN A 225 -12.51 1.23 2.63
N MET A 226 -12.20 0.15 1.90
CA MET A 226 -12.18 -1.21 2.42
C MET A 226 -11.05 -1.42 3.44
N HIS A 227 -9.95 -0.67 3.31
CA HIS A 227 -8.82 -0.74 4.26
C HIS A 227 -9.13 -0.12 5.63
N PHE A 228 -10.23 0.63 5.74
CA PHE A 228 -10.65 1.28 6.98
C PHE A 228 -11.89 0.64 7.59
N ILE A 229 -12.37 -0.47 7.04
CA ILE A 229 -13.44 -1.27 7.64
C ILE A 229 -12.81 -2.13 8.72
N SER A 230 -13.16 -1.82 9.97
CA SER A 230 -12.86 -2.61 11.16
C SER A 230 -14.16 -2.97 11.85
N LYS A 231 -14.12 -3.76 12.93
CA LYS A 231 -15.29 -4.06 13.76
C LYS A 231 -16.14 -2.81 13.97
N GLY A 232 -17.35 -2.76 13.42
CA GLY A 232 -18.32 -1.67 13.55
C GLY A 232 -18.23 -0.51 12.55
N ASN A 233 -17.36 -0.53 11.54
CA ASN A 233 -17.16 0.56 10.56
C ASN A 233 -16.80 1.94 11.17
N GLU A 234 -16.47 2.02 12.45
CA GLU A 234 -16.23 3.29 13.15
C GLU A 234 -15.06 4.09 12.54
N VAL A 235 -13.95 3.43 12.25
CA VAL A 235 -12.77 4.10 11.67
C VAL A 235 -13.06 4.63 10.27
N ARG A 236 -13.78 3.84 9.46
CA ARG A 236 -14.18 4.27 8.12
C ARG A 236 -15.15 5.46 8.20
N GLU A 237 -16.15 5.42 9.07
CA GLU A 237 -17.11 6.51 9.25
C GLU A 237 -16.43 7.79 9.77
N ALA A 238 -15.42 7.63 10.63
CA ALA A 238 -14.61 8.74 11.11
C ALA A 238 -13.84 9.45 9.99
N ILE A 239 -13.34 8.71 9.01
CA ILE A 239 -12.52 9.24 7.89
C ILE A 239 -13.39 9.71 6.72
N PHE A 240 -14.41 8.93 6.33
CA PHE A 240 -15.21 9.14 5.12
C PHE A 240 -16.64 9.62 5.39
N GLY A 241 -17.01 9.87 6.65
CA GLY A 241 -18.36 10.25 7.02
C GLY A 241 -19.36 9.09 7.01
N GLY A 242 -20.60 9.39 7.39
CA GLY A 242 -21.68 8.39 7.48
C GLY A 242 -22.17 7.89 6.12
N TYR A 243 -21.89 8.63 5.05
CA TYR A 243 -22.26 8.25 3.69
C TYR A 243 -21.03 7.76 2.91
N TRP A 244 -21.19 6.65 2.21
CA TRP A 244 -20.11 6.03 1.43
C TRP A 244 -19.65 6.84 0.20
N ASN A 245 -20.36 7.91 -0.12
CA ASN A 245 -20.03 8.84 -1.18
C ASN A 245 -19.39 10.15 -0.69
N ASP A 246 -19.22 10.31 0.61
CA ASP A 246 -18.63 11.52 1.15
C ASP A 246 -17.13 11.58 0.88
N MET A 247 -16.67 12.76 0.50
CA MET A 247 -15.24 13.00 0.31
C MET A 247 -14.53 13.07 1.66
N PRO A 248 -13.34 12.45 1.80
CA PRO A 248 -12.52 12.61 2.99
C PRO A 248 -12.27 14.09 3.32
N PRO A 249 -12.24 14.50 4.60
CA PRO A 249 -12.00 15.87 5.01
C PRO A 249 -10.71 16.47 4.46
N LYS A 250 -10.67 17.80 4.28
CA LYS A 250 -9.47 18.53 3.80
C LYS A 250 -8.48 18.87 4.92
N SER A 251 -8.87 18.75 6.20
CA SER A 251 -8.09 19.23 7.34
C SER A 251 -7.46 18.08 8.13
N TRP A 252 -6.15 18.16 8.38
CA TRP A 252 -5.41 17.23 9.22
C TRP A 252 -5.99 17.10 10.64
N THR A 253 -6.50 18.21 11.19
CA THR A 253 -7.08 18.27 12.54
C THR A 253 -8.28 17.33 12.69
N ASN A 254 -9.03 17.09 11.62
CA ASN A 254 -10.16 16.18 11.63
C ASN A 254 -9.68 14.74 11.82
N TYR A 255 -8.60 14.34 11.14
CA TYR A 255 -8.04 13.00 11.27
C TYR A 255 -7.51 12.73 12.68
N LYS A 256 -6.86 13.70 13.30
CA LYS A 256 -6.40 13.58 14.70
C LYS A 256 -7.53 13.40 15.72
N LYS A 257 -8.69 14.03 15.49
CA LYS A 257 -9.85 13.92 16.38
C LYS A 257 -10.64 12.64 16.17
N GLU A 258 -10.73 12.20 14.92
CA GLU A 258 -11.59 11.10 14.51
C GLU A 258 -10.91 9.74 14.70
N ILE A 259 -9.58 9.67 14.49
CA ILE A 259 -8.81 8.45 14.75
C ILE A 259 -8.44 8.45 16.23
N LYS A 260 -9.32 7.90 17.08
CA LYS A 260 -9.06 7.72 18.51
C LYS A 260 -7.85 6.82 18.76
N GLU A 261 -7.19 7.01 19.89
CA GLU A 261 -5.99 6.26 20.29
C GLU A 261 -6.16 4.74 20.17
N ASN A 262 -7.33 4.22 20.47
CA ASN A 262 -7.65 2.78 20.37
C ASN A 262 -7.66 2.21 18.94
N SER A 263 -7.75 3.05 17.91
CA SER A 263 -7.71 2.62 16.50
C SER A 263 -6.31 2.66 15.90
N LEU A 264 -5.35 3.25 16.61
CA LEU A 264 -3.94 3.33 16.27
C LEU A 264 -3.10 2.31 17.07
N ASN A 265 -3.75 1.51 17.92
CA ASN A 265 -3.09 0.58 18.85
C ASN A 265 -2.32 -0.54 18.16
N GLY A 266 -1.23 -0.16 17.55
CA GLY A 266 -0.04 -0.90 17.25
C GLY A 266 1.20 -0.19 17.85
N VAL A 267 1.02 0.91 18.59
CA VAL A 267 2.10 1.54 19.34
C VAL A 267 2.10 0.94 20.73
N GLY A 268 2.97 -0.04 20.93
CA GLY A 268 3.48 -0.56 22.18
C GLY A 268 2.58 -0.39 23.43
N HIS A 269 1.62 -1.27 23.61
CA HIS A 269 1.16 -1.56 24.96
C HIS A 269 2.25 -2.30 25.70
N THR A 270 2.57 -1.87 26.92
CA THR A 270 3.42 -2.67 27.79
C THR A 270 2.73 -4.02 28.04
N ILE A 271 3.54 -5.07 28.26
CA ILE A 271 3.03 -6.42 28.55
C ILE A 271 2.00 -6.40 29.71
N GLU A 272 2.14 -5.49 30.67
CA GLU A 272 1.19 -5.28 31.77
C GLU A 272 -0.17 -4.72 31.31
N GLU A 273 -0.21 -3.86 30.28
CA GLU A 273 -1.48 -3.36 29.74
C GLU A 273 -2.21 -4.42 28.92
N ILE A 274 -1.48 -5.33 28.25
CA ILE A 274 -2.05 -6.45 27.50
C ILE A 274 -2.65 -7.51 28.45
N ILE A 275 -2.01 -7.76 29.60
CA ILE A 275 -2.46 -8.76 30.58
C ILE A 275 -3.70 -8.28 31.36
N ASN A 276 -3.89 -6.97 31.51
CA ASN A 276 -4.99 -6.40 32.31
C ASN A 276 -6.22 -5.99 31.51
N VAL A 277 -6.25 -6.18 30.20
CA VAL A 277 -7.45 -5.97 29.39
C VAL A 277 -8.20 -7.29 29.28
N ASP A 278 -9.29 -7.40 30.00
CA ASP A 278 -10.30 -8.44 29.81
C ASP A 278 -10.87 -8.32 28.40
N PHE A 279 -10.34 -9.11 27.46
CA PHE A 279 -10.90 -9.23 26.12
C PHE A 279 -12.22 -10.00 26.21
N GLN A 280 -13.32 -9.29 26.36
CA GLN A 280 -14.61 -9.84 25.96
C GLN A 280 -14.60 -9.97 24.45
N VAL A 281 -14.43 -11.19 23.98
CA VAL A 281 -14.60 -11.56 22.58
C VAL A 281 -16.11 -11.51 22.31
N ASP A 282 -16.59 -10.37 21.80
CA ASP A 282 -17.89 -10.32 21.15
C ASP A 282 -17.77 -11.11 19.83
N THR A 283 -18.22 -12.35 19.88
CA THR A 283 -18.43 -13.21 18.71
C THR A 283 -19.67 -12.74 17.95
N ASP A 284 -19.60 -11.58 17.33
CA ASP A 284 -20.57 -11.19 16.31
C ASP A 284 -19.87 -11.22 14.95
N ASP A 285 -20.02 -12.37 14.28
CA ASP A 285 -19.48 -12.65 12.96
C ASP A 285 -20.04 -11.65 11.94
N GLY A 286 -19.32 -10.55 11.74
CA GLY A 286 -19.53 -9.64 10.65
C GLY A 286 -19.07 -10.30 9.35
N TYR A 287 -19.93 -11.12 8.75
CA TYR A 287 -19.71 -11.74 7.45
C TYR A 287 -19.41 -10.66 6.41
N LEU A 288 -18.16 -10.57 5.99
CA LEU A 288 -17.83 -10.04 4.68
C LEU A 288 -18.18 -11.16 3.67
N ASP A 289 -19.27 -10.98 2.95
CA ASP A 289 -19.70 -11.88 1.86
C ASP A 289 -18.57 -12.02 0.83
N ASP A 290 -18.47 -13.17 0.15
CA ASP A 290 -17.49 -13.39 -0.93
C ASP A 290 -17.56 -12.32 -2.02
N ASP A 291 -18.71 -11.68 -2.21
CA ASP A 291 -18.91 -10.52 -3.10
C ASP A 291 -18.08 -9.28 -2.72
N ILE A 292 -17.54 -9.17 -1.50
CA ILE A 292 -16.74 -8.04 -1.04
C ILE A 292 -15.25 -8.27 -1.31
N ARG A 293 -14.84 -9.50 -1.55
CA ARG A 293 -13.46 -9.88 -1.91
C ARG A 293 -13.13 -9.66 -3.38
N VAL A 294 -13.97 -8.92 -4.11
CA VAL A 294 -13.69 -8.57 -5.51
C VAL A 294 -12.38 -7.77 -5.56
N ARG A 295 -11.38 -8.34 -6.20
CA ARG A 295 -10.13 -7.64 -6.52
C ARG A 295 -10.24 -6.94 -7.85
N PHE A 296 -9.57 -5.83 -7.97
CA PHE A 296 -9.53 -5.01 -9.17
C PHE A 296 -8.10 -4.90 -9.70
N GLU A 297 -7.96 -4.95 -11.01
CA GLU A 297 -6.74 -4.53 -11.67
C GLU A 297 -6.81 -3.02 -11.95
N SER A 298 -5.87 -2.27 -11.43
CA SER A 298 -5.76 -0.84 -11.65
C SER A 298 -5.17 -0.54 -13.04
N VAL A 299 -5.52 0.62 -13.60
CA VAL A 299 -4.95 1.12 -14.87
C VAL A 299 -3.47 1.49 -14.71
N ILE A 300 -3.08 1.89 -13.49
CA ILE A 300 -1.73 2.32 -13.15
C ILE A 300 -1.32 1.74 -11.81
N GLU A 301 -0.03 1.56 -11.61
CA GLU A 301 0.59 1.14 -10.37
C GLU A 301 0.78 2.33 -9.40
N PHE A 302 1.03 2.03 -8.13
CA PHE A 302 1.14 3.02 -7.07
C PHE A 302 2.22 4.09 -7.29
N PRO A 303 3.44 3.79 -7.79
CA PRO A 303 4.43 4.82 -8.09
C PRO A 303 3.93 5.88 -9.08
N TYR A 304 3.25 5.45 -10.14
CA TYR A 304 2.60 6.37 -11.09
C TYR A 304 1.48 7.17 -10.45
N PHE A 305 0.67 6.51 -9.61
CA PHE A 305 -0.40 7.18 -8.89
C PHE A 305 0.11 8.29 -7.97
N LEU A 306 1.28 8.11 -7.34
CA LEU A 306 1.93 9.16 -6.53
C LEU A 306 2.30 10.38 -7.38
N ILE A 307 2.80 10.19 -8.60
CA ILE A 307 3.10 11.32 -9.51
C ILE A 307 1.82 12.04 -9.93
N HIS A 308 0.77 11.31 -10.28
CA HIS A 308 -0.54 11.90 -10.54
C HIS A 308 -1.02 12.75 -9.36
N THR A 309 -0.91 12.20 -8.15
CA THR A 309 -1.29 12.89 -6.91
C THR A 309 -0.45 14.14 -6.67
N LEU A 310 0.86 14.09 -6.92
CA LEU A 310 1.74 15.25 -6.81
C LEU A 310 1.31 16.35 -7.77
N LYS A 311 1.01 16.02 -9.02
CA LYS A 311 0.49 16.99 -10.02
C LYS A 311 -0.87 17.58 -9.60
N VAL A 312 -1.75 16.75 -9.06
CA VAL A 312 -3.03 17.21 -8.48
C VAL A 312 -2.78 18.19 -7.31
N TYR A 313 -1.85 17.85 -6.40
CA TYR A 313 -1.49 18.68 -5.27
C TYR A 313 -0.96 20.06 -5.74
N ILE A 314 -0.04 20.06 -6.71
CA ILE A 314 0.50 21.29 -7.31
C ILE A 314 -0.62 22.16 -7.89
N ALA A 315 -1.53 21.58 -8.65
CA ALA A 315 -2.61 22.30 -9.31
C ALA A 315 -3.64 22.88 -8.30
N ILE A 316 -3.95 22.15 -7.20
CA ILE A 316 -4.90 22.59 -6.19
C ILE A 316 -4.30 23.67 -5.29
N LYS A 317 -3.01 23.53 -4.94
CA LYS A 317 -2.32 24.48 -4.05
C LYS A 317 -1.75 25.69 -4.77
N GLY A 318 -1.86 25.74 -6.11
CA GLY A 318 -1.31 26.84 -6.91
C GLY A 318 0.19 26.97 -6.74
N ILE A 319 0.93 25.84 -6.67
CA ILE A 319 2.36 25.89 -6.48
C ILE A 319 3.01 26.49 -7.71
N SER A 320 3.77 27.54 -7.50
CA SER A 320 4.50 28.27 -8.54
C SER A 320 6.00 28.18 -8.26
N HIS A 321 6.78 28.09 -9.26
CA HIS A 321 8.22 28.25 -9.37
C HIS A 321 8.69 27.64 -10.71
N GLU A 322 9.71 28.20 -11.35
CA GLU A 322 10.22 27.71 -12.64
C GLU A 322 10.74 26.25 -12.60
N ASN A 323 11.27 25.79 -11.45
CA ASN A 323 11.77 24.41 -11.25
C ASN A 323 10.76 23.48 -10.56
N ALA A 324 9.55 23.96 -10.25
CA ALA A 324 8.43 23.23 -9.64
C ALA A 324 7.14 23.66 -10.38
N GLY A 325 5.98 23.48 -9.81
CA GLY A 325 4.74 24.02 -10.38
C GLY A 325 4.42 23.46 -11.78
N SER A 326 4.18 24.36 -12.74
CA SER A 326 3.77 24.00 -14.11
C SER A 326 4.76 23.06 -14.81
N LYS A 327 6.05 23.27 -14.63
CA LYS A 327 7.06 22.39 -15.23
C LYS A 327 6.90 20.93 -14.86
N ILE A 328 6.58 20.63 -13.58
CA ILE A 328 6.31 19.24 -13.13
C ILE A 328 4.99 18.74 -13.72
N ILE A 329 3.97 19.61 -13.83
CA ILE A 329 2.68 19.23 -14.41
C ILE A 329 2.84 18.78 -15.87
N ASP A 330 3.68 19.45 -16.64
CA ASP A 330 3.87 19.20 -18.07
C ASP A 330 4.86 18.03 -18.35
N GLU A 331 5.69 17.65 -17.36
CA GLU A 331 6.64 16.54 -17.51
C GLU A 331 5.94 15.18 -17.59
N LEU A 332 6.62 14.20 -18.24
CA LEU A 332 6.19 12.81 -18.28
C LEU A 332 6.00 12.23 -16.88
N LEU A 333 5.09 11.28 -16.77
CA LEU A 333 4.83 10.53 -15.55
C LEU A 333 5.90 9.44 -15.40
N ASP A 334 7.12 9.82 -15.00
CA ASP A 334 8.24 8.89 -14.89
C ASP A 334 8.46 8.45 -13.44
N ASP A 335 8.13 7.20 -13.16
CA ASP A 335 8.29 6.55 -11.84
C ASP A 335 9.74 6.59 -11.35
N LYS A 336 10.72 6.52 -12.26
CA LYS A 336 12.16 6.64 -11.94
C LYS A 336 12.56 8.03 -11.44
N LYS A 337 11.75 9.05 -11.72
CA LYS A 337 11.95 10.44 -11.26
C LYS A 337 11.05 10.83 -10.10
N LEU A 338 10.40 9.85 -9.45
CA LEU A 338 9.46 10.09 -8.38
C LEU A 338 10.08 10.95 -7.26
N ILE A 339 11.19 10.51 -6.69
CA ILE A 339 11.89 11.22 -5.60
C ILE A 339 12.37 12.59 -6.05
N GLU A 340 12.94 12.70 -7.26
CA GLU A 340 13.39 13.98 -7.82
C GLU A 340 12.24 14.98 -7.92
N SER A 341 11.07 14.55 -8.42
CA SER A 341 9.89 15.41 -8.56
C SER A 341 9.40 15.93 -7.20
N PHE A 342 9.38 15.09 -6.17
CA PHE A 342 9.03 15.50 -4.82
C PHE A 342 10.07 16.43 -4.20
N ASN A 343 11.36 16.16 -4.38
CA ASN A 343 12.44 17.01 -3.90
C ASN A 343 12.38 18.40 -4.53
N ARG A 344 12.05 18.50 -5.81
CA ARG A 344 11.87 19.79 -6.50
C ARG A 344 10.73 20.59 -5.89
N VAL A 345 9.59 19.97 -5.60
CA VAL A 345 8.45 20.63 -4.93
C VAL A 345 8.81 21.05 -3.52
N THR A 346 9.45 20.19 -2.74
CA THR A 346 9.78 20.50 -1.33
C THR A 346 10.91 21.52 -1.19
N THR A 347 11.76 21.67 -2.21
CA THR A 347 12.89 22.63 -2.20
C THR A 347 12.52 23.97 -2.80
N TYR A 348 11.84 23.97 -3.95
CA TYR A 348 11.60 25.17 -4.74
C TYR A 348 10.15 25.64 -4.72
N GLY A 349 9.19 24.76 -4.31
CA GLY A 349 7.77 25.08 -4.38
C GLY A 349 7.40 26.27 -3.50
N VAL A 350 6.58 27.16 -4.06
CA VAL A 350 6.02 28.34 -3.40
C VAL A 350 4.51 28.32 -3.61
N ASN A 351 3.74 28.59 -2.55
CA ASN A 351 2.29 28.76 -2.59
C ASN A 351 1.90 30.05 -1.86
N ASP A 352 0.60 30.28 -1.71
CA ASP A 352 0.03 31.43 -1.00
C ASP A 352 0.47 31.56 0.47
N LYS A 353 0.95 30.47 1.08
CA LYS A 353 1.45 30.41 2.46
C LYS A 353 2.97 30.57 2.59
N GLY A 354 3.69 30.71 1.47
CA GLY A 354 5.13 30.86 1.41
C GLY A 354 5.85 29.63 0.81
N ARG A 355 7.14 29.50 1.12
CA ARG A 355 7.97 28.40 0.60
C ARG A 355 7.66 27.08 1.31
N ILE A 356 7.51 26.00 0.56
CA ILE A 356 7.31 24.67 1.12
C ILE A 356 8.53 24.23 1.96
N ALA A 357 9.73 24.61 1.54
CA ALA A 357 10.97 24.32 2.26
C ALA A 357 10.97 24.78 3.72
N ASP A 358 10.25 25.85 4.03
CA ASP A 358 10.17 26.43 5.37
C ASP A 358 9.23 25.64 6.31
N ASN A 359 8.34 24.81 5.75
CA ASN A 359 7.41 24.00 6.53
C ASN A 359 7.11 22.65 5.87
N LYS A 360 8.10 21.78 5.81
CA LYS A 360 8.01 20.44 5.25
C LYS A 360 7.04 19.53 6.03
N GLU A 361 6.90 19.76 7.34
CA GLU A 361 5.93 19.04 8.17
C GLU A 361 4.49 19.27 7.69
N ASN A 362 4.13 20.53 7.41
CA ASN A 362 2.80 20.86 6.86
C ASN A 362 2.61 20.27 5.45
N PHE A 363 3.67 20.28 4.62
CA PHE A 363 3.62 19.64 3.32
C PHE A 363 3.27 18.15 3.43
N SER A 364 3.94 17.40 4.31
CA SER A 364 3.64 15.97 4.51
C SER A 364 2.21 15.74 4.95
N ARG A 365 1.69 16.52 5.88
CA ARG A 365 0.30 16.42 6.34
C ARG A 365 -0.69 16.75 5.21
N GLU A 366 -0.44 17.80 4.45
CA GLU A 366 -1.33 18.20 3.35
C GLU A 366 -1.26 17.20 2.18
N PHE A 367 -0.07 16.69 1.88
CA PHE A 367 0.13 15.71 0.81
C PHE A 367 -0.59 14.39 1.09
N ILE A 368 -0.47 13.83 2.32
CA ILE A 368 -1.13 12.55 2.64
C ILE A 368 -2.66 12.67 2.59
N ILE A 369 -3.22 13.83 2.96
CA ILE A 369 -4.65 14.09 2.78
C ILE A 369 -5.00 14.17 1.29
N CYS A 370 -4.17 14.84 0.50
CA CYS A 370 -4.35 14.90 -0.95
C CYS A 370 -4.31 13.50 -1.55
N LEU A 371 -3.37 12.64 -1.10
CA LEU A 371 -3.24 11.25 -1.53
C LEU A 371 -4.53 10.46 -1.25
N LEU A 372 -5.04 10.52 -0.03
CA LEU A 372 -6.28 9.84 0.36
C LEU A 372 -7.48 10.30 -0.47
N ARG A 373 -7.62 11.62 -0.66
CA ARG A 373 -8.72 12.21 -1.44
C ARG A 373 -8.63 11.86 -2.92
N THR A 374 -7.44 11.94 -3.49
CA THR A 374 -7.19 11.58 -4.89
C THR A 374 -7.43 10.08 -5.11
N ARG A 375 -7.03 9.23 -4.15
CA ARG A 375 -7.28 7.79 -4.19
C ARG A 375 -8.78 7.47 -4.15
N PHE A 376 -9.55 8.15 -3.31
CA PHE A 376 -11.00 8.02 -3.27
C PHE A 376 -11.65 8.39 -4.61
N LEU A 377 -11.21 9.50 -5.24
CA LEU A 377 -11.69 9.90 -6.56
C LEU A 377 -11.28 8.92 -7.65
N PHE A 378 -10.05 8.43 -7.61
CA PHE A 378 -9.52 7.44 -8.53
C PHE A 378 -10.35 6.15 -8.47
N ASP A 379 -10.64 5.66 -7.27
CA ASP A 379 -11.45 4.44 -7.08
C ASP A 379 -12.85 4.57 -7.66
N LYS A 380 -13.43 5.75 -7.57
CA LYS A 380 -14.82 5.99 -7.96
C LYS A 380 -14.98 6.37 -9.44
N TYR A 381 -14.03 7.07 -10.02
CA TYR A 381 -14.18 7.70 -11.33
C TYR A 381 -13.21 7.22 -12.41
N ILE A 382 -12.20 6.44 -12.06
CA ILE A 382 -11.30 5.83 -13.04
C ILE A 382 -11.67 4.35 -13.21
N VAL A 383 -11.73 3.90 -14.48
CA VAL A 383 -12.05 2.51 -14.82
C VAL A 383 -11.06 1.53 -14.21
N LYS A 384 -11.58 0.38 -13.79
CA LYS A 384 -10.81 -0.75 -13.26
C LYS A 384 -11.29 -2.03 -13.91
N ARG A 385 -10.41 -3.03 -13.97
CA ARG A 385 -10.76 -4.35 -14.45
C ARG A 385 -11.12 -5.22 -13.25
N GLU A 386 -12.29 -5.85 -13.31
CA GLU A 386 -12.78 -6.73 -12.25
C GLU A 386 -12.19 -8.13 -12.38
N TYR A 387 -11.65 -8.65 -11.29
CA TYR A 387 -11.37 -10.08 -11.16
C TYR A 387 -12.61 -10.75 -10.60
N ALA A 388 -13.54 -11.13 -11.45
CA ALA A 388 -14.57 -12.10 -11.10
C ALA A 388 -14.02 -13.49 -11.38
N ASN A 389 -14.35 -14.47 -10.53
CA ASN A 389 -13.91 -15.89 -10.56
C ASN A 389 -13.25 -16.35 -11.87
N GLU A 390 -12.28 -17.26 -11.80
CA GLU A 390 -11.34 -17.71 -12.84
C GLU A 390 -11.89 -17.90 -14.28
N ASN A 391 -13.22 -17.90 -14.46
CA ASN A 391 -13.91 -18.13 -15.74
C ASN A 391 -14.77 -16.96 -16.24
N ALA A 392 -14.77 -15.79 -15.58
CA ALA A 392 -15.56 -14.66 -16.03
C ALA A 392 -14.73 -13.73 -16.93
N ASP A 393 -15.34 -13.25 -18.02
CA ASP A 393 -14.76 -12.20 -18.85
C ASP A 393 -14.41 -10.99 -17.99
N ARG A 394 -13.11 -10.62 -17.97
CA ARG A 394 -12.57 -9.51 -17.19
C ARG A 394 -12.99 -8.18 -17.83
N GLU A 395 -14.16 -7.69 -17.46
CA GLU A 395 -14.71 -6.46 -18.02
C GLU A 395 -14.18 -5.21 -17.31
N TRP A 396 -13.99 -4.13 -18.07
CA TRP A 396 -13.71 -2.80 -17.52
C TRP A 396 -14.98 -2.24 -16.88
N SER A 397 -14.87 -1.78 -15.66
CA SER A 397 -15.99 -1.28 -14.88
C SER A 397 -15.68 0.09 -14.24
N LEU A 398 -16.75 0.83 -13.95
CA LEU A 398 -16.73 2.08 -13.22
C LEU A 398 -17.71 1.96 -12.05
N LYS A 399 -17.19 1.63 -10.88
CA LYS A 399 -17.99 1.31 -9.70
C LYS A 399 -17.68 2.20 -8.50
N SER A 400 -18.63 2.29 -7.60
CA SER A 400 -18.50 2.94 -6.29
C SER A 400 -19.02 2.01 -5.21
N LEU A 401 -18.53 2.18 -3.99
CA LEU A 401 -19.03 1.47 -2.83
C LEU A 401 -20.31 2.11 -2.29
N TYR A 402 -21.26 1.27 -1.96
CA TYR A 402 -22.53 1.62 -1.31
C TYR A 402 -22.79 0.67 -0.16
N VAL A 403 -23.68 1.07 0.74
CA VAL A 403 -24.11 0.24 1.87
C VAL A 403 -25.58 -0.09 1.73
N SER A 404 -25.94 -1.35 1.94
CA SER A 404 -27.32 -1.81 2.10
C SER A 404 -27.51 -2.39 3.49
N GLY A 405 -28.72 -2.25 4.04
CA GLY A 405 -29.13 -2.86 5.30
C GLY A 405 -29.61 -1.87 6.35
N GLN A 406 -30.27 -2.39 7.38
CA GLN A 406 -30.68 -1.61 8.57
C GLN A 406 -29.50 -1.48 9.53
N GLN A 407 -29.57 -0.51 10.46
CA GLN A 407 -28.45 -0.02 11.30
C GLN A 407 -27.49 -1.06 11.91
N SER A 408 -27.94 -2.29 12.16
CA SER A 408 -27.14 -3.36 12.78
C SER A 408 -26.46 -4.34 11.80
N LYS A 409 -26.78 -4.28 10.49
CA LYS A 409 -26.23 -5.20 9.47
C LYS A 409 -25.95 -4.47 8.17
N LYS A 410 -25.20 -3.39 8.24
CA LYS A 410 -24.79 -2.64 7.05
C LYS A 410 -23.65 -3.37 6.34
N LYS A 411 -23.92 -3.90 5.13
CA LYS A 411 -22.90 -4.52 4.27
C LYS A 411 -22.56 -3.59 3.11
N PRO A 412 -21.26 -3.34 2.82
CA PRO A 412 -20.84 -2.64 1.62
C PRO A 412 -21.02 -3.55 0.39
N TYR A 413 -21.33 -2.95 -0.75
CA TYR A 413 -21.39 -3.63 -2.04
C TYR A 413 -20.98 -2.69 -3.17
N TYR A 414 -20.48 -3.25 -4.26
CA TYR A 414 -20.07 -2.48 -5.44
C TYR A 414 -21.26 -2.24 -6.37
N ARG A 415 -21.33 -1.00 -6.86
CA ARG A 415 -22.41 -0.56 -7.76
C ARG A 415 -21.83 0.36 -8.82
N ASN A 416 -22.42 0.40 -10.00
CA ASN A 416 -22.02 1.36 -11.02
C ASN A 416 -22.02 2.77 -10.46
N THR A 417 -20.94 3.53 -10.71
CA THR A 417 -20.76 4.89 -10.18
C THR A 417 -21.93 5.80 -10.57
N LEU A 418 -22.42 5.64 -11.80
CA LEU A 418 -23.55 6.36 -12.35
C LEU A 418 -24.81 5.50 -12.22
N PHE A 419 -25.47 5.61 -11.07
CA PHE A 419 -26.68 4.85 -10.78
C PHE A 419 -27.85 5.76 -10.38
N THR A 420 -29.04 5.52 -10.91
CA THR A 420 -30.29 6.13 -10.46
C THR A 420 -31.15 5.16 -9.67
N ARG A 421 -31.92 5.64 -8.68
CA ARG A 421 -32.79 4.80 -7.85
C ARG A 421 -33.89 4.12 -8.71
N LYS A 422 -34.25 2.87 -8.37
CA LYS A 422 -35.38 2.16 -8.95
C LYS A 422 -36.68 3.00 -8.84
N GLY A 423 -37.37 3.15 -9.93
CA GLY A 423 -38.65 3.88 -10.01
C GLY A 423 -38.73 4.95 -11.11
N GLU A 424 -37.59 5.32 -11.68
CA GLU A 424 -37.49 6.29 -12.76
C GLU A 424 -36.92 5.61 -14.02
N HIS A 425 -37.69 4.73 -14.66
CA HIS A 425 -37.27 3.88 -15.80
C HIS A 425 -36.47 4.65 -16.88
N ASN A 426 -36.89 5.87 -17.20
CA ASN A 426 -36.20 6.66 -18.22
C ASN A 426 -34.85 7.20 -17.73
N LYS A 427 -34.68 7.49 -16.41
CA LYS A 427 -33.43 7.94 -15.83
C LYS A 427 -32.48 6.77 -15.64
N GLU A 428 -32.98 5.59 -15.30
CA GLU A 428 -32.18 4.36 -15.16
C GLU A 428 -31.53 3.94 -16.48
N LYS A 429 -32.26 3.99 -17.60
CA LYS A 429 -31.73 3.72 -18.94
C LYS A 429 -30.66 4.75 -19.33
N ARG A 430 -30.93 6.04 -19.15
CA ARG A 430 -29.95 7.11 -19.44
C ARG A 430 -28.68 7.00 -18.59
N SER A 431 -28.79 6.63 -17.33
CA SER A 431 -27.67 6.42 -16.42
C SER A 431 -26.79 5.25 -16.86
N ASN A 432 -27.40 4.13 -17.26
CA ASN A 432 -26.65 2.99 -17.78
C ASN A 432 -25.94 3.31 -19.10
N ASP A 433 -26.59 4.03 -20.01
CA ASP A 433 -25.99 4.43 -21.28
C ASP A 433 -24.81 5.38 -21.06
N ARG A 434 -24.92 6.32 -20.10
CA ARG A 434 -23.81 7.22 -19.72
C ARG A 434 -22.64 6.47 -19.06
N ASN A 435 -22.94 5.54 -18.16
CA ASN A 435 -21.90 4.73 -17.54
C ASN A 435 -21.10 3.96 -18.60
N LYS A 436 -21.78 3.32 -19.54
CA LYS A 436 -21.15 2.65 -20.68
C LYS A 436 -20.33 3.60 -21.53
N ARG A 437 -20.86 4.80 -21.82
CA ARG A 437 -20.14 5.83 -22.59
C ARG A 437 -18.85 6.26 -21.89
N ASN A 438 -18.89 6.51 -20.58
CA ASN A 438 -17.72 6.87 -19.80
C ASN A 438 -16.68 5.75 -19.75
N ILE A 439 -17.10 4.50 -19.59
CA ILE A 439 -16.21 3.34 -19.65
C ILE A 439 -15.57 3.25 -21.05
N MET A 440 -16.35 3.43 -22.10
CA MET A 440 -15.86 3.38 -23.49
C MET A 440 -14.84 4.49 -23.76
N LEU A 441 -15.11 5.74 -23.35
CA LEU A 441 -14.20 6.87 -23.52
C LEU A 441 -12.87 6.66 -22.77
N GLN A 442 -12.93 6.25 -21.51
CA GLN A 442 -11.73 5.95 -20.73
C GLN A 442 -10.95 4.75 -21.27
N SER A 443 -11.66 3.73 -21.77
CA SER A 443 -11.04 2.58 -22.44
C SER A 443 -10.34 2.99 -23.72
N ALA A 444 -10.94 3.89 -24.50
CA ALA A 444 -10.33 4.44 -25.73
C ALA A 444 -9.08 5.25 -25.40
N LEU A 445 -9.13 6.12 -24.38
CA LEU A 445 -7.95 6.87 -23.92
C LEU A 445 -6.83 5.94 -23.44
N ARG A 446 -7.18 4.87 -22.71
CA ARG A 446 -6.19 3.89 -22.26
C ARG A 446 -5.54 3.14 -23.42
N VAL A 447 -6.28 2.80 -24.46
CA VAL A 447 -5.75 2.12 -25.66
C VAL A 447 -4.87 3.08 -26.48
N SER A 448 -5.24 4.36 -26.55
CA SER A 448 -4.45 5.39 -27.24
C SER A 448 -3.15 5.72 -26.50
N TYR A 449 -3.18 5.71 -25.16
CA TYR A 449 -2.04 5.98 -24.29
C TYR A 449 -1.70 4.72 -23.48
N THR A 450 -1.01 3.77 -24.12
CA THR A 450 -0.71 2.46 -23.52
C THR A 450 0.33 2.51 -22.42
N SER A 451 1.27 3.46 -22.47
CA SER A 451 2.29 3.62 -21.43
C SER A 451 1.77 4.48 -20.29
N PRO A 452 1.91 4.03 -19.02
CA PRO A 452 1.57 4.83 -17.84
C PRO A 452 2.23 6.23 -17.83
N LYS A 453 3.41 6.36 -18.46
CA LYS A 453 4.18 7.62 -18.52
C LYS A 453 3.48 8.75 -19.29
N VAL A 454 2.53 8.42 -20.13
CA VAL A 454 1.81 9.41 -20.99
C VAL A 454 0.31 9.49 -20.67
N MET A 455 -0.18 8.83 -19.62
CA MET A 455 -1.59 8.86 -19.23
C MET A 455 -2.01 10.15 -18.52
N HIS A 456 -1.64 11.32 -19.08
CA HIS A 456 -1.96 12.63 -18.51
C HIS A 456 -3.47 12.88 -18.35
N TRP A 457 -4.30 12.21 -19.13
CA TRP A 457 -5.76 12.30 -19.02
C TRP A 457 -6.27 11.95 -17.61
N ILE A 458 -5.61 11.01 -16.92
CA ILE A 458 -5.92 10.67 -15.51
C ILE A 458 -5.66 11.88 -14.61
N THR A 459 -4.49 12.53 -14.76
CA THR A 459 -4.16 13.74 -14.00
C THR A 459 -5.20 14.85 -14.23
N GLN A 460 -5.55 15.10 -15.50
CA GLN A 460 -6.50 16.16 -15.86
C GLN A 460 -7.87 15.89 -15.25
N LEU A 461 -8.35 14.65 -15.32
CA LEU A 461 -9.65 14.26 -14.74
C LEU A 461 -9.64 14.37 -13.21
N LEU A 462 -8.57 13.93 -12.55
CA LEU A 462 -8.42 14.04 -11.09
C LEU A 462 -8.32 15.51 -10.62
N ILE A 463 -7.63 16.37 -11.36
CA ILE A 463 -7.58 17.81 -11.09
C ILE A 463 -8.99 18.42 -11.24
N TRP A 464 -9.71 18.09 -12.32
CA TRP A 464 -11.07 18.57 -12.54
C TRP A 464 -12.01 18.18 -11.39
N LEU A 465 -12.00 16.90 -10.97
CA LEU A 465 -12.78 16.40 -9.84
C LEU A 465 -12.40 17.06 -8.51
N SER A 466 -11.13 17.37 -8.30
CA SER A 466 -10.63 17.94 -7.05
C SER A 466 -10.91 19.44 -6.90
N LYS A 467 -11.19 20.15 -7.99
CA LYS A 467 -11.52 21.61 -8.01
C LYS A 467 -13.01 21.89 -7.74
N ASP A 468 -13.57 21.27 -6.69
CA ASP A 468 -14.96 21.43 -6.22
C ASP A 468 -16.05 20.92 -7.20
N ASN A 469 -15.67 20.33 -8.35
CA ASN A 469 -16.61 19.73 -9.31
C ASN A 469 -17.18 18.38 -8.86
N TYR A 470 -16.66 17.82 -7.76
CA TYR A 470 -17.15 16.57 -7.21
C TYR A 470 -18.64 16.63 -6.81
N SER A 471 -19.07 17.71 -6.17
CA SER A 471 -20.47 17.92 -5.80
C SER A 471 -21.37 18.03 -7.02
N ASN A 472 -20.89 18.70 -8.07
CA ASN A 472 -21.59 18.83 -9.34
C ASN A 472 -21.65 17.50 -10.09
N ALA A 473 -20.57 16.73 -10.07
CA ALA A 473 -20.53 15.38 -10.66
C ALA A 473 -21.52 14.41 -9.99
N LEU A 474 -21.93 14.65 -8.74
CA LEU A 474 -22.93 13.83 -8.03
C LEU A 474 -24.37 14.35 -8.18
N SER A 475 -24.56 15.67 -8.26
CA SER A 475 -25.88 16.30 -8.12
C SER A 475 -26.64 16.46 -9.43
N ASN A 476 -25.96 16.61 -10.55
CA ASN A 476 -26.56 17.05 -11.82
C ASN A 476 -26.53 15.97 -12.91
N ASP A 477 -27.13 14.82 -12.68
CA ASP A 477 -27.36 13.80 -13.74
C ASP A 477 -26.08 13.39 -14.51
N LEU A 478 -24.89 13.76 -13.97
CA LEU A 478 -23.54 13.33 -14.40
C LEU A 478 -23.16 13.70 -15.84
N SER A 479 -23.91 14.61 -16.49
CA SER A 479 -23.54 15.16 -17.79
C SER A 479 -22.18 15.85 -17.74
N GLU A 480 -21.92 16.68 -16.72
CA GLU A 480 -20.68 17.44 -16.56
C GLU A 480 -19.43 16.55 -16.47
N PHE A 481 -19.53 15.37 -15.82
CA PHE A 481 -18.45 14.41 -15.79
C PHE A 481 -18.17 13.79 -17.17
N SER A 482 -19.22 13.43 -17.91
CA SER A 482 -19.09 12.91 -19.28
C SER A 482 -18.51 13.97 -20.22
N ASP A 483 -18.98 15.21 -20.09
CA ASP A 483 -18.51 16.34 -20.91
C ASP A 483 -17.02 16.64 -20.60
N ALA A 484 -16.61 16.56 -19.32
CA ALA A 484 -15.21 16.71 -18.93
C ALA A 484 -14.31 15.64 -19.55
N ILE A 485 -14.72 14.37 -19.56
CA ILE A 485 -13.95 13.29 -20.20
C ILE A 485 -13.85 13.54 -21.72
N GLU A 486 -14.96 13.95 -22.35
CA GLU A 486 -14.96 14.24 -23.79
C GLU A 486 -14.04 15.41 -24.14
N GLU A 487 -14.02 16.47 -23.34
CA GLU A 487 -13.14 17.61 -23.55
C GLU A 487 -11.68 17.21 -23.39
N ILE A 488 -11.36 16.40 -22.34
CA ILE A 488 -10.01 15.84 -22.16
C ILE A 488 -9.63 14.98 -23.37
N ALA A 489 -10.54 14.12 -23.86
CA ALA A 489 -10.27 13.28 -25.01
C ALA A 489 -10.05 14.10 -26.30
N LYS A 490 -10.84 15.15 -26.52
CA LYS A 490 -10.68 16.06 -27.68
C LYS A 490 -9.35 16.79 -27.62
N ASN A 491 -8.96 17.31 -26.45
CA ASN A 491 -7.69 18.02 -26.29
C ASN A 491 -6.51 17.08 -26.51
N ALA A 492 -6.56 15.85 -25.96
CA ALA A 492 -5.54 14.84 -26.19
C ALA A 492 -5.36 14.50 -27.68
N VAL A 493 -6.47 14.41 -28.44
CA VAL A 493 -6.40 14.19 -29.91
C VAL A 493 -5.84 15.42 -30.63
N ARG A 494 -6.22 16.64 -30.23
CA ARG A 494 -5.67 17.86 -30.83
C ARG A 494 -4.16 17.96 -30.63
N GLU A 495 -3.68 17.82 -29.38
CA GLU A 495 -2.25 17.85 -29.05
C GLU A 495 -1.46 16.80 -29.82
N GLN A 496 -1.99 15.59 -30.00
CA GLN A 496 -1.27 14.49 -30.63
C GLN A 496 -1.26 14.57 -32.16
N PHE A 497 -2.32 15.10 -32.79
CA PHE A 497 -2.50 14.99 -34.25
C PHE A 497 -2.59 16.33 -34.99
N PHE A 498 -2.88 17.43 -34.31
CA PHE A 498 -3.12 18.71 -34.97
C PHE A 498 -2.09 19.80 -34.62
N ASP A 499 -1.57 19.83 -33.37
CA ASP A 499 -0.57 20.84 -32.99
C ASP A 499 0.82 20.57 -33.61
N VAL A 500 1.07 19.34 -34.10
CA VAL A 500 2.30 18.99 -34.85
C VAL A 500 2.27 19.56 -36.29
N CYS A 501 1.12 20.02 -36.77
CA CYS A 501 0.98 20.52 -38.15
C CYS A 501 1.22 22.03 -38.30
N GLU A 502 1.38 22.79 -37.21
CA GLU A 502 1.64 24.24 -37.31
C GLU A 502 3.11 24.60 -37.46
N ASP A 503 4.06 23.68 -37.21
CA ASP A 503 5.51 23.89 -37.34
C ASP A 503 6.17 23.10 -38.48
N GLY A 504 5.42 22.45 -39.35
CA GLY A 504 5.95 21.61 -40.43
C GLY A 504 5.37 21.91 -41.80
N VAL A 505 6.12 22.63 -42.62
CA VAL A 505 6.01 22.65 -44.08
C VAL A 505 6.03 21.25 -44.67
#